data_6ee9c9fd7e4cbeea89aa0707b581d5b7
#
_entry.id   6ee9c9fd7e4cbeea89aa0707b581d5b7
#
_cell.length_a   1.000
_cell.length_b   1.000
_cell.length_c   1.000
_cell.angle_alpha   90.00
_cell.angle_beta   90.00
_cell.angle_gamma   90.00
#
_symmetry.space_group_name_H-M   'P 1'
#
loop_
_entity.id
_entity.type
_entity.pdbx_description
1 polymer ?
#
loop_
_entity_poly.entity_id
_entity_poly.type
_entity_poly.pdbx_seq_one_letter_code
_entity_poly.pdbx_strand_id
1 'polypeptide(L)'
;MPRKPQQPRAHATVGAIVEAGFISLARNGVENTTTRHIADIAGVRVGSLYEYFANKEEVFDAMHEHMVREVVGMVRPLIPTLVRMDIRELVAELLYRFRDLLERDDGRYLRYMSYAAYFAPRGQIEPINRLLMDLLMKYVMHHPQLVRLGNLPAMGFIMINGGVFTVIRYLTEPNPTVTFDDLVRGLGDMVAHFVDGELQRAGSAD
;
A
#
# COMPACT_ATOMS: atom_id res chain seq x y z
N MET A 1 7.46 -14.77 -25.65
CA MET A 1 7.75 -14.35 -24.28
C MET A 1 7.99 -12.85 -24.29
N PRO A 2 7.33 -12.06 -23.45
CA PRO A 2 7.54 -10.62 -23.34
C PRO A 2 9.00 -10.31 -23.01
N ARG A 3 9.50 -9.21 -23.58
CA ARG A 3 10.90 -8.79 -23.41
C ARG A 3 11.08 -8.10 -22.05
N LYS A 4 12.03 -8.55 -21.23
CA LYS A 4 12.43 -7.77 -20.05
C LYS A 4 13.18 -6.51 -20.50
N PRO A 5 12.79 -5.30 -20.03
CA PRO A 5 13.46 -4.07 -20.41
C PRO A 5 14.91 -4.07 -19.88
N GLN A 6 15.89 -3.85 -20.78
CA GLN A 6 17.32 -3.81 -20.43
C GLN A 6 17.92 -2.42 -20.67
N GLN A 7 17.28 -1.57 -21.47
CA GLN A 7 17.78 -0.25 -21.84
C GLN A 7 16.92 0.85 -21.21
N PRO A 8 17.47 2.04 -20.89
CA PRO A 8 16.73 3.15 -20.30
C PRO A 8 15.45 3.51 -21.07
N ARG A 9 15.48 3.48 -22.39
CA ARG A 9 14.32 3.74 -23.25
C ARG A 9 13.22 2.67 -23.07
N ALA A 10 13.60 1.41 -22.92
CA ALA A 10 12.65 0.32 -22.68
C ALA A 10 11.97 0.46 -21.31
N HIS A 11 12.72 0.83 -20.27
CA HIS A 11 12.17 1.14 -18.95
C HIS A 11 11.19 2.33 -18.99
N ALA A 12 11.53 3.40 -19.74
CA ALA A 12 10.62 4.53 -19.92
C ALA A 12 9.32 4.13 -20.63
N THR A 13 9.41 3.29 -21.66
CA THR A 13 8.23 2.76 -22.38
C THR A 13 7.35 1.91 -21.46
N VAL A 14 7.94 0.99 -20.70
CA VAL A 14 7.21 0.16 -19.73
C VAL A 14 6.56 1.03 -18.65
N GLY A 15 7.27 2.05 -18.13
CA GLY A 15 6.72 3.01 -17.19
C GLY A 15 5.51 3.77 -17.76
N ALA A 16 5.60 4.24 -19.01
CA ALA A 16 4.49 4.92 -19.69
C ALA A 16 3.26 4.00 -19.87
N ILE A 17 3.48 2.71 -20.20
CA ILE A 17 2.39 1.73 -20.33
C ILE A 17 1.72 1.47 -18.98
N VAL A 18 2.49 1.30 -17.90
CA VAL A 18 1.96 1.09 -16.54
C VAL A 18 1.16 2.31 -16.08
N GLU A 19 1.67 3.50 -16.31
CA GLU A 19 0.98 4.77 -16.03
C GLU A 19 -0.34 4.87 -16.81
N ALA A 20 -0.31 4.58 -18.10
CA ALA A 20 -1.49 4.55 -18.95
C ALA A 20 -2.52 3.49 -18.49
N GLY A 21 -2.05 2.40 -17.90
CA GLY A 21 -2.89 1.38 -17.27
C GLY A 21 -3.72 1.95 -16.12
N PHE A 22 -3.10 2.70 -15.20
CA PHE A 22 -3.82 3.39 -14.10
C PHE A 22 -4.83 4.40 -14.65
N ILE A 23 -4.45 5.20 -15.64
CA ILE A 23 -5.34 6.20 -16.25
C ILE A 23 -6.53 5.51 -16.97
N SER A 24 -6.27 4.44 -17.73
CA SER A 24 -7.32 3.71 -18.44
C SER A 24 -8.29 3.05 -17.46
N LEU A 25 -7.78 2.41 -16.43
CA LEU A 25 -8.58 1.79 -15.38
C LEU A 25 -9.46 2.83 -14.65
N ALA A 26 -8.89 4.00 -14.34
CA ALA A 26 -9.62 5.08 -13.67
C ALA A 26 -10.76 5.64 -14.52
N ARG A 27 -10.62 5.65 -15.86
CA ARG A 27 -11.60 6.17 -16.80
C ARG A 27 -12.68 5.15 -17.18
N ASN A 28 -12.28 3.90 -17.39
CA ASN A 28 -13.09 2.89 -18.05
C ASN A 28 -13.52 1.74 -17.13
N GLY A 29 -12.91 1.64 -15.95
CA GLY A 29 -13.04 0.46 -15.08
C GLY A 29 -12.24 -0.75 -15.59
N VAL A 30 -12.21 -1.82 -14.78
CA VAL A 30 -11.42 -3.04 -15.08
C VAL A 30 -11.88 -3.72 -16.37
N GLU A 31 -13.20 -3.89 -16.52
CA GLU A 31 -13.75 -4.67 -17.63
C GLU A 31 -13.56 -3.98 -18.98
N ASN A 32 -13.73 -2.67 -19.03
CA ASN A 32 -13.63 -1.89 -20.27
C ASN A 32 -12.21 -1.41 -20.58
N THR A 33 -11.24 -1.63 -19.69
CA THR A 33 -9.82 -1.37 -19.97
C THR A 33 -9.29 -2.41 -20.93
N THR A 34 -8.72 -1.96 -22.07
CA THR A 34 -8.12 -2.80 -23.11
C THR A 34 -6.67 -2.41 -23.36
N THR A 35 -5.87 -3.33 -23.90
CA THR A 35 -4.48 -3.05 -24.33
C THR A 35 -4.42 -1.91 -25.36
N ARG A 36 -5.45 -1.76 -26.19
CA ARG A 36 -5.56 -0.66 -27.15
C ARG A 36 -5.73 0.68 -26.43
N HIS A 37 -6.66 0.78 -25.47
CA HIS A 37 -6.82 2.00 -24.66
C HIS A 37 -5.53 2.38 -23.94
N ILE A 38 -4.84 1.38 -23.36
CA ILE A 38 -3.57 1.59 -22.68
C ILE A 38 -2.50 2.11 -23.64
N ALA A 39 -2.36 1.49 -24.82
CA ALA A 39 -1.38 1.90 -25.82
C ALA A 39 -1.64 3.33 -26.33
N ASP A 40 -2.90 3.67 -26.62
CA ASP A 40 -3.32 5.00 -27.06
C ASP A 40 -2.98 6.08 -26.02
N ILE A 41 -3.26 5.82 -24.73
CA ILE A 41 -2.93 6.73 -23.62
C ILE A 41 -1.41 6.83 -23.42
N ALA A 42 -0.67 5.73 -23.53
CA ALA A 42 0.78 5.69 -23.40
C ALA A 42 1.52 6.36 -24.59
N GLY A 43 0.82 6.68 -25.67
CA GLY A 43 1.43 7.21 -26.89
C GLY A 43 2.31 6.20 -27.62
N VAL A 44 2.03 4.90 -27.49
CA VAL A 44 2.78 3.83 -28.14
C VAL A 44 1.89 3.05 -29.14
N ARG A 45 2.52 2.39 -30.12
CA ARG A 45 1.78 1.47 -30.97
C ARG A 45 1.36 0.23 -30.17
N VAL A 46 0.19 -0.32 -30.46
CA VAL A 46 -0.31 -1.55 -29.81
C VAL A 46 0.70 -2.71 -29.95
N GLY A 47 1.36 -2.82 -31.13
CA GLY A 47 2.43 -3.81 -31.33
C GLY A 47 3.61 -3.62 -30.36
N SER A 48 3.98 -2.37 -30.05
CA SER A 48 5.05 -2.09 -29.09
C SER A 48 4.64 -2.44 -27.65
N LEU A 49 3.36 -2.32 -27.29
CA LEU A 49 2.87 -2.81 -26.00
C LEU A 49 3.03 -4.33 -25.91
N TYR A 50 2.68 -5.06 -26.96
CA TYR A 50 2.80 -6.53 -26.99
C TYR A 50 4.24 -7.05 -26.98
N GLU A 51 5.24 -6.20 -27.25
CA GLU A 51 6.65 -6.55 -27.03
C GLU A 51 6.97 -6.74 -25.54
N TYR A 52 6.25 -6.06 -24.63
CA TYR A 52 6.50 -6.07 -23.18
C TYR A 52 5.43 -6.82 -22.38
N PHE A 53 4.18 -6.84 -22.83
CA PHE A 53 3.04 -7.41 -22.12
C PHE A 53 2.20 -8.26 -23.07
N ALA A 54 2.00 -9.54 -22.77
CA ALA A 54 1.25 -10.46 -23.63
C ALA A 54 -0.27 -10.14 -23.66
N ASN A 55 -0.80 -9.54 -22.58
CA ASN A 55 -2.22 -9.21 -22.41
C ASN A 55 -2.39 -8.07 -21.40
N LYS A 56 -3.63 -7.64 -21.14
CA LYS A 56 -3.93 -6.58 -20.18
C LYS A 56 -3.65 -7.02 -18.73
N GLU A 57 -3.77 -8.29 -18.45
CA GLU A 57 -3.54 -8.87 -17.14
C GLU A 57 -2.07 -8.70 -16.71
N GLU A 58 -1.13 -8.88 -17.65
CA GLU A 58 0.30 -8.61 -17.38
C GLU A 58 0.56 -7.11 -17.12
N VAL A 59 -0.19 -6.21 -17.77
CA VAL A 59 -0.11 -4.77 -17.44
C VAL A 59 -0.64 -4.53 -16.02
N PHE A 60 -1.73 -5.16 -15.64
CA PHE A 60 -2.27 -5.06 -14.27
C PHE A 60 -1.33 -5.62 -13.22
N ASP A 61 -0.62 -6.72 -13.51
CA ASP A 61 0.42 -7.25 -12.63
C ASP A 61 1.57 -6.24 -12.46
N ALA A 62 2.00 -5.59 -13.54
CA ALA A 62 3.02 -4.54 -13.49
C ALA A 62 2.55 -3.28 -12.76
N MET A 63 1.27 -2.91 -12.86
CA MET A 63 0.64 -1.84 -12.06
C MET A 63 0.67 -2.19 -10.58
N HIS A 64 0.37 -3.45 -10.23
CA HIS A 64 0.45 -3.94 -8.86
C HIS A 64 1.88 -3.83 -8.30
N GLU A 65 2.86 -4.33 -9.04
CA GLU A 65 4.27 -4.20 -8.66
C GLU A 65 4.70 -2.74 -8.51
N HIS A 66 4.21 -1.85 -9.38
CA HIS A 66 4.48 -0.42 -9.26
C HIS A 66 3.90 0.14 -7.96
N MET A 67 2.64 -0.17 -7.63
CA MET A 67 1.99 0.27 -6.40
C MET A 67 2.74 -0.23 -5.14
N VAL A 68 3.17 -1.49 -5.15
CA VAL A 68 3.99 -2.05 -4.06
C VAL A 68 5.30 -1.27 -3.91
N ARG A 69 5.98 -0.94 -5.02
CA ARG A 69 7.22 -0.13 -4.98
C ARG A 69 6.98 1.27 -4.42
N GLU A 70 5.86 1.92 -4.79
CA GLU A 70 5.49 3.24 -4.27
C GLU A 70 5.27 3.21 -2.75
N VAL A 71 4.52 2.23 -2.24
CA VAL A 71 4.30 2.06 -0.80
C VAL A 71 5.62 1.79 -0.07
N VAL A 72 6.44 0.88 -0.59
CA VAL A 72 7.76 0.56 0.00
C VAL A 72 8.68 1.80 -0.04
N GLY A 73 8.67 2.53 -1.15
CA GLY A 73 9.45 3.76 -1.34
C GLY A 73 9.02 4.88 -0.40
N MET A 74 7.74 4.96 -0.07
CA MET A 74 7.18 5.92 0.88
C MET A 74 7.56 5.59 2.32
N VAL A 75 7.43 4.34 2.77
CA VAL A 75 7.65 3.95 4.17
C VAL A 75 9.14 3.83 4.51
N ARG A 76 9.94 3.21 3.64
CA ARG A 76 11.34 2.85 3.95
C ARG A 76 12.20 4.00 4.46
N PRO A 77 12.22 5.20 3.84
CA PRO A 77 13.03 6.32 4.32
C PRO A 77 12.54 6.92 5.64
N LEU A 78 11.28 6.65 6.03
CA LEU A 78 10.69 7.17 7.27
C LEU A 78 11.05 6.32 8.49
N ILE A 79 11.47 5.06 8.32
CA ILE A 79 11.72 4.12 9.43
C ILE A 79 12.59 4.71 10.54
N PRO A 80 13.75 5.38 10.28
CA PRO A 80 14.60 5.92 11.33
C PRO A 80 13.91 6.99 12.20
N THR A 81 12.92 7.68 11.66
CA THR A 81 12.13 8.69 12.37
C THR A 81 10.97 8.03 13.09
N LEU A 82 10.23 7.15 12.42
CA LEU A 82 9.05 6.47 12.94
C LEU A 82 9.34 5.67 14.20
N VAL A 83 10.49 4.98 14.27
CA VAL A 83 10.85 4.16 15.45
C VAL A 83 11.08 4.98 16.72
N ARG A 84 11.21 6.30 16.61
CA ARG A 84 11.42 7.21 17.74
C ARG A 84 10.16 7.93 18.19
N MET A 85 9.08 7.84 17.41
CA MET A 85 7.81 8.47 17.70
C MET A 85 7.02 7.71 18.78
N ASP A 86 6.08 8.41 19.42
CA ASP A 86 5.00 7.72 20.15
C ASP A 86 4.20 6.84 19.18
N ILE A 87 3.60 5.76 19.70
CA ILE A 87 2.89 4.80 18.85
C ILE A 87 1.69 5.43 18.12
N ARG A 88 0.99 6.40 18.74
CA ARG A 88 -0.12 7.13 18.09
C ARG A 88 0.39 8.01 16.96
N GLU A 89 1.51 8.69 17.18
CA GLU A 89 2.15 9.53 16.17
C GLU A 89 2.65 8.70 15.00
N LEU A 90 3.28 7.53 15.26
CA LEU A 90 3.72 6.60 14.23
C LEU A 90 2.54 6.14 13.37
N VAL A 91 1.45 5.70 14.00
CA VAL A 91 0.25 5.24 13.29
C VAL A 91 -0.32 6.40 12.44
N ALA A 92 -0.45 7.59 13.02
CA ALA A 92 -0.97 8.76 12.33
C ALA A 92 -0.11 9.13 11.11
N GLU A 93 1.22 9.20 11.27
CA GLU A 93 2.14 9.53 10.17
C GLU A 93 2.01 8.53 9.01
N LEU A 94 1.99 7.22 9.31
CA LEU A 94 1.81 6.20 8.28
C LEU A 94 0.46 6.33 7.55
N LEU A 95 -0.63 6.57 8.27
CA LEU A 95 -1.96 6.65 7.69
C LEU A 95 -2.14 7.91 6.84
N TYR A 96 -1.62 9.06 7.27
CA TYR A 96 -1.63 10.28 6.46
C TYR A 96 -0.79 10.13 5.20
N ARG A 97 0.42 9.59 5.29
CA ARG A 97 1.28 9.33 4.11
C ARG A 97 0.63 8.34 3.14
N PHE A 98 -0.03 7.32 3.66
CA PHE A 98 -0.72 6.34 2.83
C PHE A 98 -1.91 6.98 2.10
N ARG A 99 -2.73 7.80 2.80
CA ARG A 99 -3.79 8.57 2.15
C ARG A 99 -3.22 9.47 1.05
N ASP A 100 -2.20 10.27 1.35
CA ASP A 100 -1.60 11.20 0.41
C ASP A 100 -1.04 10.47 -0.83
N LEU A 101 -0.48 9.28 -0.65
CA LEU A 101 -0.07 8.42 -1.77
C LEU A 101 -1.26 7.98 -2.61
N LEU A 102 -2.35 7.53 -1.98
CA LEU A 102 -3.53 7.02 -2.70
C LEU A 102 -4.28 8.12 -3.46
N GLU A 103 -4.35 9.33 -2.88
CA GLU A 103 -5.04 10.49 -3.47
C GLU A 103 -4.20 11.25 -4.50
N ARG A 104 -2.89 10.97 -4.59
CA ARG A 104 -1.98 11.61 -5.55
C ARG A 104 -2.45 11.41 -6.99
N ASP A 105 -2.18 12.39 -7.84
CA ASP A 105 -2.44 12.33 -9.28
C ASP A 105 -3.90 11.95 -9.60
N ASP A 106 -4.84 12.77 -9.14
CA ASP A 106 -6.30 12.60 -9.30
C ASP A 106 -6.86 11.31 -8.70
N GLY A 107 -6.20 10.75 -7.67
CA GLY A 107 -6.66 9.56 -6.95
C GLY A 107 -6.62 8.28 -7.78
N ARG A 108 -5.74 8.20 -8.78
CA ARG A 108 -5.62 7.00 -9.64
C ARG A 108 -5.25 5.73 -8.88
N TYR A 109 -4.40 5.85 -7.86
CA TYR A 109 -4.05 4.73 -6.99
C TYR A 109 -5.21 4.30 -6.10
N LEU A 110 -5.98 5.28 -5.60
CA LEU A 110 -7.20 4.97 -4.86
C LEU A 110 -8.21 4.21 -5.74
N ARG A 111 -8.41 4.66 -6.98
CA ARG A 111 -9.28 3.94 -7.94
C ARG A 111 -8.76 2.54 -8.25
N TYR A 112 -7.44 2.37 -8.39
CA TYR A 112 -6.84 1.04 -8.51
C TYR A 112 -7.14 0.18 -7.28
N MET A 113 -6.96 0.72 -6.08
CA MET A 113 -7.23 0.00 -4.82
C MET A 113 -8.70 -0.34 -4.61
N SER A 114 -9.65 0.44 -5.17
CA SER A 114 -11.09 0.09 -5.13
C SER A 114 -11.41 -1.19 -5.90
N TYR A 115 -10.54 -1.59 -6.84
CA TYR A 115 -10.61 -2.87 -7.53
C TYR A 115 -9.70 -3.95 -6.93
N ALA A 116 -9.17 -3.72 -5.70
CA ALA A 116 -8.19 -4.63 -5.09
C ALA A 116 -8.70 -6.08 -4.97
N ALA A 117 -9.99 -6.29 -4.73
CA ALA A 117 -10.60 -7.62 -4.70
C ALA A 117 -10.49 -8.37 -6.05
N TYR A 118 -10.50 -7.64 -7.17
CA TYR A 118 -10.30 -8.20 -8.51
C TYR A 118 -8.84 -8.66 -8.72
N PHE A 119 -7.88 -7.96 -8.11
CA PHE A 119 -6.45 -8.23 -8.23
C PHE A 119 -5.91 -9.13 -7.10
N ALA A 120 -6.69 -9.35 -6.03
CA ALA A 120 -6.29 -10.08 -4.82
C ALA A 120 -5.71 -11.50 -5.07
N PRO A 121 -6.18 -12.30 -6.07
CA PRO A 121 -5.58 -13.60 -6.34
C PRO A 121 -4.13 -13.55 -6.82
N ARG A 122 -3.68 -12.38 -7.25
CA ARG A 122 -2.32 -12.13 -7.76
C ARG A 122 -1.39 -11.60 -6.68
N GLY A 123 -1.82 -11.63 -5.43
CA GLY A 123 -1.33 -11.11 -4.17
C GLY A 123 0.17 -11.08 -3.92
N GLN A 124 0.84 -10.07 -4.41
CA GLN A 124 2.25 -9.82 -4.09
C GLN A 124 2.40 -8.60 -3.17
N ILE A 125 1.62 -8.55 -2.07
CA ILE A 125 1.81 -7.53 -1.00
C ILE A 125 2.91 -7.94 -0.01
N GLU A 126 3.53 -9.09 -0.21
CA GLU A 126 4.60 -9.62 0.65
C GLU A 126 5.73 -8.61 0.91
N PRO A 127 6.20 -7.80 -0.06
CA PRO A 127 7.21 -6.78 0.22
C PRO A 127 6.72 -5.69 1.18
N ILE A 128 5.44 -5.34 1.15
CA ILE A 128 4.83 -4.38 2.07
C ILE A 128 4.73 -5.00 3.46
N ASN A 129 4.18 -6.21 3.57
CA ASN A 129 4.06 -6.93 4.84
C ASN A 129 5.42 -7.10 5.52
N ARG A 130 6.43 -7.50 4.74
CA ARG A 130 7.81 -7.66 5.24
C ARG A 130 8.40 -6.33 5.73
N LEU A 131 8.17 -5.23 5.00
CA LEU A 131 8.64 -3.91 5.40
C LEU A 131 7.96 -3.41 6.67
N LEU A 132 6.65 -3.58 6.79
CA LEU A 132 5.89 -3.15 7.97
C LEU A 132 6.22 -4.02 9.19
N MET A 133 6.49 -5.31 8.99
CA MET A 133 6.98 -6.18 10.04
C MET A 133 8.40 -5.81 10.48
N ASP A 134 9.29 -5.44 9.55
CA ASP A 134 10.63 -4.91 9.86
C ASP A 134 10.54 -3.60 10.66
N LEU A 135 9.62 -2.70 10.29
CA LEU A 135 9.34 -1.48 11.05
C LEU A 135 8.88 -1.83 12.48
N LEU A 136 7.93 -2.75 12.63
CA LEU A 136 7.44 -3.20 13.93
C LEU A 136 8.57 -3.75 14.80
N MET A 137 9.41 -4.62 14.26
CA MET A 137 10.53 -5.20 15.01
C MET A 137 11.55 -4.13 15.43
N LYS A 138 11.85 -3.18 14.54
CA LYS A 138 12.73 -2.05 14.86
C LYS A 138 12.11 -1.12 15.91
N TYR A 139 10.79 -0.89 15.85
CA TYR A 139 10.07 -0.12 16.84
C TYR A 139 10.19 -0.78 18.23
N VAL A 140 9.94 -2.08 18.32
CA VAL A 140 10.10 -2.86 19.57
C VAL A 140 11.54 -2.77 20.10
N MET A 141 12.54 -2.83 19.23
CA MET A 141 13.95 -2.69 19.66
C MET A 141 14.28 -1.29 20.22
N HIS A 142 13.60 -0.24 19.76
CA HIS A 142 13.74 1.11 20.30
C HIS A 142 12.93 1.35 21.59
N HIS A 143 11.96 0.48 21.88
CA HIS A 143 11.08 0.56 23.04
C HIS A 143 11.18 -0.75 23.86
N PRO A 144 12.24 -0.93 24.67
CA PRO A 144 12.55 -2.21 25.33
C PRO A 144 11.42 -2.80 26.17
N GLN A 145 10.52 -1.94 26.70
CA GLN A 145 9.33 -2.38 27.43
C GLN A 145 8.40 -3.25 26.56
N LEU A 146 8.40 -3.07 25.24
CA LEU A 146 7.56 -3.81 24.31
C LEU A 146 8.06 -5.24 24.03
N VAL A 147 9.30 -5.56 24.39
CA VAL A 147 9.85 -6.92 24.22
C VAL A 147 9.06 -7.95 25.06
N ARG A 148 8.41 -7.50 26.14
CA ARG A 148 7.57 -8.34 27.00
C ARG A 148 6.20 -8.67 26.42
N LEU A 149 5.81 -8.01 25.31
CA LEU A 149 4.52 -8.26 24.68
C LEU A 149 4.49 -9.67 24.07
N GLY A 150 3.54 -10.47 24.51
CA GLY A 150 3.25 -11.76 23.88
C GLY A 150 2.62 -11.54 22.49
N ASN A 151 2.79 -12.51 21.61
CA ASN A 151 2.06 -12.57 20.34
C ASN A 151 2.19 -11.35 19.40
N LEU A 152 3.32 -10.62 19.44
CA LEU A 152 3.63 -9.49 18.55
C LEU A 152 3.39 -9.78 17.06
N PRO A 153 3.75 -10.97 16.52
CA PRO A 153 3.52 -11.23 15.08
C PRO A 153 2.03 -11.25 14.71
N ALA A 154 1.18 -11.85 15.52
CA ALA A 154 -0.26 -11.90 15.24
C ALA A 154 -0.89 -10.50 15.38
N MET A 155 -0.48 -9.76 16.41
CA MET A 155 -0.98 -8.40 16.61
C MET A 155 -0.53 -7.47 15.51
N GLY A 156 0.74 -7.52 15.12
CA GLY A 156 1.24 -6.77 13.96
C GLY A 156 0.46 -7.10 12.68
N PHE A 157 0.21 -8.40 12.43
CA PHE A 157 -0.59 -8.82 11.28
C PHE A 157 -2.01 -8.22 11.30
N ILE A 158 -2.72 -8.30 12.43
CA ILE A 158 -4.07 -7.78 12.58
C ILE A 158 -4.10 -6.25 12.41
N MET A 159 -3.22 -5.53 13.11
CA MET A 159 -3.20 -4.06 13.10
C MET A 159 -2.80 -3.50 11.74
N ILE A 160 -1.79 -4.08 11.08
CA ILE A 160 -1.34 -3.66 9.76
C ILE A 160 -2.44 -3.89 8.72
N ASN A 161 -2.96 -5.11 8.62
CA ASN A 161 -3.97 -5.43 7.61
C ASN A 161 -5.30 -4.73 7.91
N GLY A 162 -5.71 -4.68 9.18
CA GLY A 162 -6.91 -3.96 9.60
C GLY A 162 -6.82 -2.46 9.32
N GLY A 163 -5.71 -1.82 9.64
CA GLY A 163 -5.47 -0.40 9.36
C GLY A 163 -5.48 -0.08 7.87
N VAL A 164 -4.74 -0.85 7.07
CA VAL A 164 -4.70 -0.66 5.60
C VAL A 164 -6.09 -0.84 4.98
N PHE A 165 -6.79 -1.92 5.33
CA PHE A 165 -8.16 -2.16 4.83
C PHE A 165 -9.12 -1.03 5.23
N THR A 166 -9.05 -0.58 6.49
CA THR A 166 -9.91 0.49 7.01
C THR A 166 -9.71 1.81 6.26
N VAL A 167 -8.45 2.19 5.98
CA VAL A 167 -8.15 3.40 5.20
C VAL A 167 -8.68 3.28 3.78
N ILE A 168 -8.41 2.17 3.08
CA ILE A 168 -8.91 1.96 1.72
C ILE A 168 -10.45 2.02 1.71
N ARG A 169 -11.10 1.33 2.64
CA ARG A 169 -12.57 1.32 2.76
C ARG A 169 -13.12 2.73 3.01
N TYR A 170 -12.49 3.49 3.92
CA TYR A 170 -12.87 4.87 4.19
C TYR A 170 -12.75 5.76 2.95
N LEU A 171 -11.61 5.75 2.27
CA LEU A 171 -11.35 6.61 1.11
C LEU A 171 -12.20 6.25 -0.12
N THR A 172 -12.72 5.02 -0.18
CA THR A 172 -13.63 4.58 -1.25
C THR A 172 -15.10 4.74 -0.89
N GLU A 173 -15.42 5.14 0.35
CA GLU A 173 -16.80 5.40 0.78
C GLU A 173 -17.26 6.78 0.29
N PRO A 174 -18.36 6.87 -0.48
CA PRO A 174 -18.84 8.17 -1.00
C PRO A 174 -19.27 9.16 0.09
N ASN A 175 -19.78 8.66 1.22
CA ASN A 175 -20.29 9.48 2.32
C ASN A 175 -19.83 8.88 3.66
N PRO A 176 -18.56 9.05 4.05
CA PRO A 176 -18.07 8.53 5.31
C PRO A 176 -18.75 9.24 6.49
N THR A 177 -19.13 8.48 7.52
CA THR A 177 -19.84 8.97 8.71
C THR A 177 -18.92 9.63 9.74
N VAL A 178 -17.61 9.50 9.56
CA VAL A 178 -16.56 10.08 10.42
C VAL A 178 -15.55 10.84 9.58
N THR A 179 -14.79 11.75 10.18
CA THR A 179 -13.69 12.41 9.48
C THR A 179 -12.47 11.49 9.37
N PHE A 180 -11.56 11.76 8.43
CA PHE A 180 -10.30 11.01 8.34
C PHE A 180 -9.45 11.16 9.61
N ASP A 181 -9.47 12.34 10.22
CA ASP A 181 -8.75 12.63 11.45
C ASP A 181 -9.31 11.84 12.64
N ASP A 182 -10.64 11.65 12.72
CA ASP A 182 -11.26 10.79 13.74
C ASP A 182 -10.89 9.32 13.53
N LEU A 183 -10.84 8.88 12.27
CA LEU A 183 -10.38 7.52 11.91
C LEU A 183 -8.94 7.28 12.34
N VAL A 184 -8.04 8.21 12.00
CA VAL A 184 -6.61 8.15 12.35
C VAL A 184 -6.44 8.11 13.87
N ARG A 185 -7.14 8.99 14.59
CA ARG A 185 -7.12 9.03 16.06
C ARG A 185 -7.62 7.72 16.64
N GLY A 186 -8.75 7.20 16.17
CA GLY A 186 -9.35 5.95 16.63
C GLY A 186 -8.41 4.75 16.42
N LEU A 187 -7.76 4.66 15.27
CA LEU A 187 -6.78 3.59 15.00
C LEU A 187 -5.54 3.72 15.89
N GLY A 188 -5.02 4.93 16.07
CA GLY A 188 -3.89 5.20 16.95
C GLY A 188 -4.18 4.83 18.41
N ASP A 189 -5.36 5.24 18.91
CA ASP A 189 -5.80 4.90 20.27
C ASP A 189 -6.03 3.41 20.44
N MET A 190 -6.60 2.72 19.47
CA MET A 190 -6.80 1.27 19.50
C MET A 190 -5.47 0.53 19.65
N VAL A 191 -4.44 0.91 18.88
CA VAL A 191 -3.10 0.31 18.96
C VAL A 191 -2.46 0.63 20.31
N ALA A 192 -2.53 1.87 20.77
CA ALA A 192 -1.92 2.29 22.03
C ALA A 192 -2.57 1.60 23.23
N HIS A 193 -3.89 1.56 23.33
CA HIS A 193 -4.61 0.89 24.40
C HIS A 193 -4.32 -0.62 24.44
N PHE A 194 -4.16 -1.24 23.26
CA PHE A 194 -3.75 -2.63 23.19
C PHE A 194 -2.35 -2.82 23.81
N VAL A 195 -1.39 -1.99 23.39
CA VAL A 195 -0.01 -2.04 23.90
C VAL A 195 0.01 -1.83 25.42
N ASP A 196 -0.68 -0.80 25.90
CA ASP A 196 -0.75 -0.49 27.35
C ASP A 196 -1.39 -1.63 28.13
N GLY A 197 -2.47 -2.24 27.62
CA GLY A 197 -3.15 -3.36 28.28
C GLY A 197 -2.28 -4.62 28.36
N GLU A 198 -1.50 -4.91 27.32
CA GLU A 198 -0.57 -6.06 27.36
C GLU A 198 0.61 -5.82 28.30
N LEU A 199 1.14 -4.59 28.35
CA LEU A 199 2.21 -4.23 29.28
C LEU A 199 1.76 -4.36 30.76
N GLN A 200 0.52 -3.93 31.07
CA GLN A 200 -0.06 -4.09 32.41
C GLN A 200 -0.21 -5.56 32.78
N ARG A 201 -0.67 -6.41 31.86
CA ARG A 201 -0.77 -7.88 32.13
C ARG A 201 0.59 -8.51 32.37
N ALA A 202 1.59 -8.14 31.56
CA ALA A 202 2.95 -8.64 31.73
C ALA A 202 3.56 -8.23 33.09
N GLY A 203 3.31 -6.99 33.54
CA GLY A 203 3.79 -6.49 34.85
C GLY A 203 3.02 -7.03 36.04
N SER A 204 1.84 -7.63 35.85
CA SER A 204 1.04 -8.24 36.91
C SER A 204 1.34 -9.76 37.10
N ALA A 205 2.13 -10.34 36.20
CA ALA A 205 2.50 -11.75 36.18
C ALA A 205 3.88 -12.02 36.84
N ASP A 206 4.64 -10.96 37.15
CA ASP A 206 5.90 -10.97 37.94
C ASP A 206 5.62 -10.67 39.43
#